data_f4aff6bc84c87ee78846c11fa102fa2b
#
_entry.id   f4aff6bc84c87ee78846c11fa102fa2b
#
_cell.length_a   1.000
_cell.length_b   1.000
_cell.length_c   1.000
_cell.angle_alpha   90.00
_cell.angle_beta   90.00
_cell.angle_gamma   90.00
#
_symmetry.space_group_name_H-M   'P 1'
#
loop_
_entity.id
_entity.type
_entity.pdbx_description
1 polymer ?
#
loop_
_entity_poly.entity_id
_entity_poly.type
_entity_poly.pdbx_seq_one_letter_code
_entity_poly.pdbx_strand_id
1 'polypeptide(L)'
;GLMNICWRKKALGRTLKRSGTGYGTWLAIKCLPRCATMIITTSRWYQDLDVCKQVDNRDKPYDTELLHSMYDYLCAHGDCYYIEYNGVLVGDVSLRDSGEIAIVICKEYQNRHIGRRCVLDMLALAREKGMKTVKANIYSFNKQNQMMFQSVGFEKTAEEWYEYRL
;
A
#
# COMPACT_ATOMS: atom_id res chain seq x y z
N GLY A 1 -11.93 -13.32 -22.34
CA GLY A 1 -12.58 -14.14 -21.30
C GLY A 1 -11.63 -14.61 -20.18
N LEU A 2 -10.32 -14.73 -20.44
CA LEU A 2 -9.33 -15.22 -19.45
C LEU A 2 -8.79 -14.13 -18.51
N MET A 3 -8.88 -12.87 -18.87
CA MET A 3 -8.44 -11.74 -18.02
C MET A 3 -9.29 -11.55 -16.76
N ASN A 4 -10.59 -11.90 -16.80
CA ASN A 4 -11.50 -11.73 -15.66
C ASN A 4 -11.36 -12.80 -14.56
N ILE A 5 -10.71 -13.92 -14.82
CA ILE A 5 -10.65 -15.04 -13.89
C ILE A 5 -9.55 -14.87 -12.82
N CYS A 6 -8.46 -14.18 -13.16
CA CYS A 6 -7.36 -13.92 -12.21
C CYS A 6 -7.77 -12.89 -11.13
N TRP A 7 -8.64 -11.95 -11.48
CA TRP A 7 -9.07 -10.84 -10.61
C TRP A 7 -10.14 -11.21 -9.57
N ARG A 8 -11.04 -12.16 -9.90
CA ARG A 8 -12.21 -12.43 -9.06
C ARG A 8 -12.04 -13.51 -7.99
N LYS A 9 -11.02 -14.33 -8.03
CA LYS A 9 -10.90 -15.50 -7.13
C LYS A 9 -10.19 -15.26 -5.79
N LYS A 10 -9.55 -14.10 -5.57
CA LYS A 10 -8.87 -13.78 -4.30
C LYS A 10 -9.04 -12.32 -3.86
N ALA A 11 -10.13 -11.69 -4.21
CA ALA A 11 -10.54 -10.49 -3.49
C ALA A 11 -10.95 -10.92 -2.08
N LEU A 12 -10.21 -10.55 -1.06
CA LEU A 12 -10.75 -10.47 0.27
C LEU A 12 -11.83 -9.40 0.23
N GLY A 13 -13.05 -9.84 -0.08
CA GLY A 13 -14.22 -8.99 -0.28
C GLY A 13 -14.63 -8.33 1.02
N ARG A 14 -13.98 -7.26 1.39
CA ARG A 14 -14.59 -6.24 2.22
C ARG A 14 -14.81 -5.01 1.37
N THR A 15 -15.95 -5.02 0.66
CA THR A 15 -16.55 -3.82 0.13
C THR A 15 -16.96 -2.98 1.33
N LEU A 16 -16.13 -2.04 1.74
CA LEU A 16 -16.55 -1.03 2.68
C LEU A 16 -17.39 -0.01 1.92
N LYS A 17 -18.66 -0.33 1.70
CA LYS A 17 -19.67 0.64 1.30
C LYS A 17 -19.81 1.66 2.42
N ARG A 18 -19.31 2.86 2.21
CA ARG A 18 -19.80 4.02 2.94
C ARG A 18 -20.76 4.78 2.05
N SER A 19 -22.03 4.75 2.42
CA SER A 19 -23.06 5.65 1.93
C SER A 19 -22.70 7.08 2.36
N GLY A 20 -22.67 7.99 1.44
CA GLY A 20 -22.68 9.43 1.72
C GLY A 20 -21.46 10.19 1.23
N THR A 21 -21.71 11.05 0.25
CA THR A 21 -20.95 12.23 -0.17
C THR A 21 -19.51 12.02 -0.67
N GLY A 22 -19.37 11.90 -1.99
CA GLY A 22 -18.21 12.46 -2.71
C GLY A 22 -16.91 11.69 -2.72
N TYR A 23 -16.80 10.53 -2.07
CA TYR A 23 -15.58 9.72 -2.04
C TYR A 23 -15.76 8.43 -2.83
N GLY A 24 -14.88 8.23 -3.82
CA GLY A 24 -14.90 7.05 -4.66
C GLY A 24 -14.79 5.73 -3.90
N THR A 25 -15.20 4.65 -4.56
CA THR A 25 -15.07 3.28 -4.05
C THR A 25 -13.61 2.85 -4.18
N TRP A 26 -13.01 2.33 -3.12
CA TRP A 26 -11.69 1.73 -3.17
C TRP A 26 -11.76 0.27 -2.71
N LEU A 27 -10.86 -0.56 -3.22
CA LEU A 27 -10.73 -1.98 -2.92
C LEU A 27 -9.26 -2.33 -2.67
N ALA A 28 -9.02 -3.19 -1.71
CA ALA A 28 -7.74 -3.85 -1.57
C ALA A 28 -7.78 -5.21 -2.31
N ILE A 29 -6.93 -5.38 -3.30
CA ILE A 29 -6.82 -6.59 -4.10
C ILE A 29 -5.51 -7.28 -3.76
N LYS A 30 -5.57 -8.52 -3.27
CA LYS A 30 -4.35 -9.25 -2.88
C LYS A 30 -3.37 -9.34 -4.03
N CYS A 31 -2.11 -8.96 -3.78
CA CYS A 31 -1.05 -9.07 -4.76
C CYS A 31 -0.84 -10.53 -5.15
N LEU A 32 -0.76 -10.78 -6.45
CA LEU A 32 -0.36 -12.05 -7.01
C LEU A 32 1.04 -11.89 -7.58
N PRO A 33 2.07 -12.42 -6.92
CA PRO A 33 3.42 -12.42 -7.48
C PRO A 33 3.39 -12.99 -8.89
N ARG A 34 4.13 -12.37 -9.82
CA ARG A 34 4.28 -12.82 -11.21
C ARG A 34 3.03 -12.77 -12.10
N CYS A 35 1.99 -12.04 -11.74
CA CYS A 35 0.94 -11.72 -12.70
C CYS A 35 1.44 -10.66 -13.68
N ALA A 36 1.77 -11.05 -14.91
CA ALA A 36 2.37 -10.16 -15.92
C ALA A 36 1.55 -8.89 -16.16
N THR A 37 0.21 -8.99 -16.19
CA THR A 37 -0.68 -7.84 -16.40
C THR A 37 -0.59 -6.84 -15.25
N MET A 38 -0.45 -7.33 -14.02
CA MET A 38 -0.34 -6.48 -12.83
C MET A 38 0.99 -5.76 -12.79
N ILE A 39 2.08 -6.46 -13.13
CA ILE A 39 3.43 -5.87 -13.18
C ILE A 39 3.51 -4.74 -14.20
N ILE A 40 2.89 -4.89 -15.39
CA ILE A 40 2.86 -3.82 -16.40
C ILE A 40 2.16 -2.57 -15.85
N THR A 41 1.08 -2.73 -15.09
CA THR A 41 0.35 -1.59 -14.50
C THR A 41 1.14 -0.97 -13.35
N THR A 42 1.69 -1.78 -12.46
CA THR A 42 2.41 -1.32 -11.27
C THR A 42 3.77 -0.73 -11.62
N SER A 43 4.41 -1.21 -12.69
CA SER A 43 5.70 -0.67 -13.15
C SER A 43 5.63 0.84 -13.40
N ARG A 44 4.50 1.36 -13.85
CA ARG A 44 4.33 2.80 -14.09
C ARG A 44 4.52 3.64 -12.82
N TRP A 45 4.07 3.14 -11.66
CA TRP A 45 4.23 3.87 -10.39
C TRP A 45 5.70 3.98 -10.00
N TYR A 46 6.44 2.89 -10.21
CA TYR A 46 7.85 2.77 -9.86
C TYR A 46 8.80 3.26 -10.98
N GLN A 47 8.25 3.81 -12.06
CA GLN A 47 9.01 4.62 -13.04
C GLN A 47 9.06 6.11 -12.65
N ASP A 48 8.16 6.59 -11.79
CA ASP A 48 8.20 7.95 -11.26
C ASP A 48 9.29 8.06 -10.19
N LEU A 49 10.27 8.95 -10.43
CA LEU A 49 11.42 9.13 -9.54
C LEU A 49 11.00 9.71 -8.18
N ASP A 50 9.97 10.55 -8.13
CA ASP A 50 9.46 11.08 -6.87
C ASP A 50 8.87 9.95 -6.02
N VAL A 51 8.14 9.02 -6.65
CA VAL A 51 7.63 7.82 -5.99
C VAL A 51 8.77 6.93 -5.51
N CYS A 52 9.77 6.65 -6.35
CA CYS A 52 10.94 5.85 -5.97
C CYS A 52 11.71 6.48 -4.80
N LYS A 53 11.82 7.81 -4.80
CA LYS A 53 12.44 8.56 -3.71
C LYS A 53 11.65 8.44 -2.40
N GLN A 54 10.32 8.59 -2.47
CA GLN A 54 9.44 8.50 -1.30
C GLN A 54 9.43 7.11 -0.67
N VAL A 55 9.49 6.06 -1.50
CA VAL A 55 9.35 4.66 -1.07
C VAL A 55 10.65 4.10 -0.52
N ASP A 56 11.75 4.31 -1.22
CA ASP A 56 13.00 3.57 -0.98
C ASP A 56 14.25 4.45 -1.09
N ASN A 57 14.06 5.77 -1.08
CA ASN A 57 15.14 6.76 -1.23
C ASN A 57 16.03 6.51 -2.47
N ARG A 58 15.45 6.03 -3.56
CA ARG A 58 16.15 5.69 -4.80
C ARG A 58 16.09 6.84 -5.78
N ASP A 59 17.20 7.04 -6.49
CA ASP A 59 17.34 8.00 -7.58
C ASP A 59 17.22 7.33 -8.96
N LYS A 60 16.80 6.05 -9.00
CA LYS A 60 16.61 5.26 -10.21
C LYS A 60 15.27 4.55 -10.19
N PRO A 61 14.58 4.43 -11.34
CA PRO A 61 13.37 3.64 -11.44
C PRO A 61 13.61 2.17 -11.06
N TYR A 62 12.53 1.49 -10.72
CA TYR A 62 12.54 0.04 -10.58
C TYR A 62 12.47 -0.62 -11.96
N ASP A 63 13.34 -1.57 -12.22
CA ASP A 63 13.15 -2.48 -13.34
C ASP A 63 12.14 -3.60 -12.99
N THR A 64 11.73 -4.35 -13.99
CA THR A 64 10.73 -5.42 -13.84
C THR A 64 11.20 -6.51 -12.89
N GLU A 65 12.48 -6.85 -12.90
CA GLU A 65 13.06 -7.91 -12.07
C GLU A 65 13.06 -7.50 -10.59
N LEU A 66 13.44 -6.27 -10.29
CA LEU A 66 13.39 -5.72 -8.94
C LEU A 66 11.96 -5.64 -8.42
N LEU A 67 10.99 -5.25 -9.25
CA LEU A 67 9.58 -5.25 -8.88
C LEU A 67 9.06 -6.66 -8.56
N HIS A 68 9.39 -7.64 -9.37
CA HIS A 68 9.04 -9.04 -9.08
C HIS A 68 9.62 -9.50 -7.75
N SER A 69 10.90 -9.23 -7.51
CA SER A 69 11.58 -9.59 -6.26
C SER A 69 10.95 -8.92 -5.05
N MET A 70 10.56 -7.64 -5.18
CA MET A 70 9.87 -6.90 -4.13
C MET A 70 8.52 -7.53 -3.78
N TYR A 71 7.68 -7.79 -4.77
CA TYR A 71 6.35 -8.38 -4.51
C TYR A 71 6.44 -9.83 -4.03
N ASP A 72 7.37 -10.62 -4.55
CA ASP A 72 7.65 -11.98 -4.05
C ASP A 72 8.01 -11.93 -2.56
N TYR A 73 8.91 -11.01 -2.18
CA TYR A 73 9.30 -10.82 -0.78
C TYR A 73 8.13 -10.39 0.11
N LEU A 74 7.37 -9.36 -0.30
CA LEU A 74 6.25 -8.84 0.49
C LEU A 74 5.15 -9.89 0.68
N CYS A 75 4.85 -10.67 -0.35
CA CYS A 75 3.84 -11.73 -0.27
C CYS A 75 4.30 -12.95 0.52
N ALA A 76 5.62 -13.21 0.58
CA ALA A 76 6.18 -14.29 1.37
C ALA A 76 6.27 -13.96 2.87
N HIS A 77 6.37 -12.66 3.22
CA HIS A 77 6.61 -12.21 4.59
C HIS A 77 5.44 -11.43 5.20
N GLY A 78 4.28 -11.48 4.58
CA GLY A 78 3.10 -10.80 5.08
C GLY A 78 1.96 -10.73 4.06
N ASP A 79 1.14 -9.72 4.21
CA ASP A 79 0.02 -9.42 3.32
C ASP A 79 0.36 -8.22 2.45
N CYS A 80 0.22 -8.39 1.14
CA CYS A 80 0.41 -7.33 0.15
C CYS A 80 -0.83 -7.18 -0.71
N TYR A 81 -1.28 -5.95 -0.93
CA TYR A 81 -2.49 -5.63 -1.67
C TYR A 81 -2.25 -4.52 -2.68
N TYR A 82 -2.86 -4.64 -3.86
CA TYR A 82 -3.04 -3.51 -4.76
C TYR A 82 -4.23 -2.68 -4.30
N ILE A 83 -4.11 -1.37 -4.45
CA ILE A 83 -5.15 -0.40 -4.13
C ILE A 83 -5.86 -0.03 -5.43
N GLU A 84 -7.15 -0.36 -5.50
CA GLU A 84 -8.02 0.08 -6.59
C GLU A 84 -8.91 1.23 -6.11
N TYR A 85 -8.97 2.29 -6.90
CA TYR A 85 -9.84 3.43 -6.66
C TYR A 85 -10.68 3.71 -7.90
N ASN A 86 -12.01 3.61 -7.77
CA ASN A 86 -12.96 3.75 -8.90
C ASN A 86 -12.62 2.88 -10.13
N GLY A 87 -12.21 1.63 -9.91
CA GLY A 87 -11.86 0.70 -10.97
C GLY A 87 -10.45 0.88 -11.56
N VAL A 88 -9.63 1.78 -11.01
CA VAL A 88 -8.25 2.04 -11.43
C VAL A 88 -7.29 1.63 -10.34
N LEU A 89 -6.24 0.88 -10.70
CA LEU A 89 -5.14 0.60 -9.77
C LEU A 89 -4.29 1.84 -9.56
N VAL A 90 -4.12 2.24 -8.30
CA VAL A 90 -3.50 3.51 -7.93
C VAL A 90 -2.33 3.39 -6.96
N GLY A 91 -2.05 2.19 -6.48
CA GLY A 91 -0.96 1.96 -5.56
C GLY A 91 -0.95 0.56 -4.97
N ASP A 92 -0.11 0.36 -3.99
CA ASP A 92 -0.05 -0.85 -3.19
C ASP A 92 0.15 -0.56 -1.70
N VAL A 93 -0.18 -1.52 -0.87
CA VAL A 93 0.00 -1.49 0.57
C VAL A 93 0.40 -2.86 1.06
N SER A 94 1.34 -2.93 1.98
CA SER A 94 1.77 -4.18 2.59
C SER A 94 1.78 -4.08 4.11
N LEU A 95 1.49 -5.20 4.76
CA LEU A 95 1.64 -5.39 6.20
C LEU A 95 2.45 -6.66 6.41
N ARG A 96 3.69 -6.52 6.83
CA ARG A 96 4.57 -7.65 7.13
C ARG A 96 4.17 -8.33 8.43
N ASP A 97 4.49 -9.60 8.56
CA ASP A 97 4.28 -10.35 9.81
C ASP A 97 5.07 -9.79 10.99
N SER A 98 6.12 -9.01 10.72
CA SER A 98 6.85 -8.21 11.72
C SER A 98 6.07 -7.01 12.26
N GLY A 99 4.92 -6.68 11.68
CA GLY A 99 4.13 -5.49 12.00
C GLY A 99 4.51 -4.24 11.20
N GLU A 100 5.45 -4.32 10.26
CA GLU A 100 5.83 -3.19 9.44
C GLU A 100 4.85 -2.99 8.29
N ILE A 101 4.33 -1.76 8.18
CA ILE A 101 3.44 -1.31 7.11
C ILE A 101 4.19 -0.42 6.13
N ALA A 102 3.93 -0.62 4.84
CA ALA A 102 4.38 0.28 3.78
C ALA A 102 3.23 0.55 2.81
N ILE A 103 3.16 1.76 2.26
CA ILE A 103 2.12 2.17 1.32
C ILE A 103 2.71 3.04 0.22
N VAL A 104 2.28 2.79 -1.00
CA VAL A 104 2.62 3.57 -2.18
C VAL A 104 1.34 3.99 -2.88
N ILE A 105 1.19 5.28 -3.16
CA ILE A 105 0.13 5.83 -4.01
C ILE A 105 0.80 6.54 -5.18
N CYS A 106 0.37 6.23 -6.40
CA CYS A 106 0.89 6.92 -7.58
C CYS A 106 0.59 8.42 -7.52
N LYS A 107 1.44 9.21 -8.13
CA LYS A 107 1.48 10.67 -7.98
C LYS A 107 0.14 11.34 -8.27
N GLU A 108 -0.56 10.91 -9.31
CA GLU A 108 -1.84 11.47 -9.75
C GLU A 108 -2.98 11.27 -8.75
N TYR A 109 -2.83 10.32 -7.84
CA TYR A 109 -3.85 9.97 -6.84
C TYR A 109 -3.44 10.32 -5.39
N GLN A 110 -2.29 10.95 -5.20
CA GLN A 110 -1.88 11.47 -3.90
C GLN A 110 -2.78 12.64 -3.46
N ASN A 111 -2.76 12.97 -2.16
CA ASN A 111 -3.57 14.05 -1.56
C ASN A 111 -5.10 13.89 -1.72
N ARG A 112 -5.59 12.68 -1.90
CA ARG A 112 -7.02 12.34 -1.98
C ARG A 112 -7.52 11.51 -0.80
N HIS A 113 -6.77 11.48 0.31
CA HIS A 113 -7.06 10.69 1.51
C HIS A 113 -7.10 9.16 1.30
N ILE A 114 -6.69 8.66 0.13
CA ILE A 114 -6.65 7.22 -0.16
C ILE A 114 -5.67 6.52 0.78
N GLY A 115 -4.45 7.05 0.92
CA GLY A 115 -3.43 6.48 1.80
C GLY A 115 -3.88 6.36 3.24
N ARG A 116 -4.49 7.44 3.78
CA ARG A 116 -5.03 7.44 5.14
C ARG A 116 -6.07 6.34 5.34
N ARG A 117 -6.96 6.17 4.38
CA ARG A 117 -8.00 5.13 4.44
C ARG A 117 -7.39 3.73 4.40
N CYS A 118 -6.44 3.49 3.50
CA CYS A 118 -5.76 2.20 3.40
C CYS A 118 -5.01 1.84 4.70
N VAL A 119 -4.33 2.81 5.31
CA VAL A 119 -3.64 2.58 6.59
C VAL A 119 -4.62 2.19 7.69
N LEU A 120 -5.79 2.85 7.79
CA LEU A 120 -6.83 2.48 8.76
C LEU A 120 -7.30 1.04 8.58
N ASP A 121 -7.46 0.56 7.34
CA ASP A 121 -7.89 -0.81 7.10
C ASP A 121 -6.76 -1.82 7.35
N MET A 122 -5.51 -1.44 7.10
CA MET A 122 -4.38 -2.29 7.50
C MET A 122 -4.25 -2.40 9.02
N LEU A 123 -4.58 -1.36 9.78
CA LEU A 123 -4.68 -1.44 11.24
C LEU A 123 -5.80 -2.38 11.69
N ALA A 124 -6.94 -2.39 11.00
CA ALA A 124 -8.00 -3.35 11.28
C ALA A 124 -7.55 -4.79 11.01
N LEU A 125 -6.86 -5.03 9.87
CA LEU A 125 -6.26 -6.33 9.55
C LEU A 125 -5.23 -6.75 10.61
N ALA A 126 -4.37 -5.83 11.05
CA ALA A 126 -3.37 -6.10 12.08
C ALA A 126 -4.02 -6.53 13.41
N ARG A 127 -5.14 -5.90 13.81
CA ARG A 127 -5.93 -6.32 14.98
C ARG A 127 -6.47 -7.74 14.82
N GLU A 128 -7.04 -8.05 13.65
CA GLU A 128 -7.56 -9.39 13.34
C GLU A 128 -6.46 -10.45 13.41
N LYS A 129 -5.22 -10.08 13.01
CA LYS A 129 -4.04 -10.96 13.12
C LYS A 129 -3.46 -11.04 14.53
N GLY A 130 -4.01 -10.33 15.50
CA GLY A 130 -3.54 -10.33 16.89
C GLY A 130 -2.24 -9.57 17.13
N MET A 131 -1.84 -8.70 16.21
CA MET A 131 -0.67 -7.84 16.38
C MET A 131 -0.89 -6.85 17.53
N LYS A 132 0.18 -6.46 18.20
CA LYS A 132 0.14 -5.47 19.31
C LYS A 132 0.53 -4.07 18.83
N THR A 133 1.38 -4.01 17.82
CA THR A 133 1.96 -2.77 17.32
C THR A 133 2.13 -2.86 15.81
N VAL A 134 1.87 -1.75 15.13
CA VAL A 134 2.21 -1.57 13.72
C VAL A 134 3.25 -0.46 13.62
N LYS A 135 4.29 -0.67 12.79
CA LYS A 135 5.41 0.24 12.62
C LYS A 135 5.46 0.72 11.18
N ALA A 136 5.88 1.95 10.98
CA ALA A 136 6.15 2.52 9.67
C ALA A 136 7.53 3.15 9.66
N ASN A 137 8.35 2.82 8.66
CA ASN A 137 9.59 3.54 8.36
C ASN A 137 9.28 4.65 7.34
N ILE A 138 9.56 5.90 7.69
CA ILE A 138 9.22 7.05 6.86
C ILE A 138 10.40 8.00 6.84
N TYR A 139 11.02 8.13 5.68
CA TYR A 139 12.19 8.98 5.49
C TYR A 139 11.95 10.42 5.97
N SER A 140 12.97 11.02 6.54
CA SER A 140 12.90 12.35 7.18
C SER A 140 12.47 13.47 6.25
N PHE A 141 12.72 13.32 4.94
CA PHE A 141 12.28 14.26 3.90
C PHE A 141 10.81 14.08 3.48
N ASN A 142 10.20 12.92 3.73
CA ASN A 142 8.83 12.62 3.30
C ASN A 142 7.80 13.15 4.29
N LYS A 143 7.69 14.49 4.37
CA LYS A 143 6.80 15.19 5.31
C LYS A 143 5.32 14.85 5.09
N GLN A 144 4.92 14.63 3.83
CA GLN A 144 3.55 14.26 3.49
C GLN A 144 3.14 12.95 4.16
N ASN A 145 3.97 11.90 4.06
CA ASN A 145 3.70 10.62 4.70
C ASN A 145 3.76 10.71 6.23
N GLN A 146 4.72 11.47 6.77
CA GLN A 146 4.78 11.70 8.22
C GLN A 146 3.48 12.28 8.74
N MET A 147 2.96 13.35 8.10
CA MET A 147 1.70 13.98 8.48
C MET A 147 0.51 13.01 8.34
N MET A 148 0.46 12.23 7.27
CA MET A 148 -0.62 11.26 7.05
C MET A 148 -0.62 10.19 8.14
N PHE A 149 0.51 9.56 8.44
CA PHE A 149 0.60 8.53 9.48
C PHE A 149 0.30 9.10 10.88
N GLN A 150 0.80 10.28 11.20
CA GLN A 150 0.47 10.97 12.46
C GLN A 150 -1.02 11.31 12.56
N SER A 151 -1.67 11.71 11.46
CA SER A 151 -3.12 11.98 11.44
C SER A 151 -3.98 10.73 11.70
N VAL A 152 -3.43 9.54 11.49
CA VAL A 152 -4.06 8.25 11.81
C VAL A 152 -3.85 7.88 13.29
N GLY A 153 -2.82 8.43 13.93
CA GLY A 153 -2.50 8.17 15.33
C GLY A 153 -1.16 7.46 15.54
N PHE A 154 -0.30 7.38 14.52
CA PHE A 154 1.07 6.92 14.70
C PHE A 154 1.89 7.96 15.45
N GLU A 155 2.69 7.50 16.39
CA GLU A 155 3.61 8.32 17.18
C GLU A 155 5.05 8.08 16.72
N LYS A 156 5.83 9.16 16.64
CA LYS A 156 7.24 9.07 16.28
C LYS A 156 8.04 8.48 17.43
N THR A 157 8.74 7.38 17.18
CA THR A 157 9.54 6.66 18.19
C THR A 157 11.05 6.78 17.97
N ALA A 158 11.47 7.07 16.73
CA ALA A 158 12.86 7.33 16.36
C ALA A 158 12.90 8.27 15.15
N GLU A 159 14.09 8.58 14.61
CA GLU A 159 14.25 9.59 13.55
C GLU A 159 13.34 9.35 12.33
N GLU A 160 13.25 8.11 11.87
CA GLU A 160 12.43 7.71 10.70
C GLU A 160 11.42 6.61 11.05
N TRP A 161 11.17 6.35 12.35
CA TRP A 161 10.25 5.32 12.80
C TRP A 161 9.03 5.89 13.50
N TYR A 162 7.89 5.33 13.14
CA TYR A 162 6.59 5.66 13.69
C TYR A 162 5.89 4.37 14.12
N GLU A 163 5.18 4.40 15.24
CA GLU A 163 4.48 3.25 15.80
C GLU A 163 3.02 3.58 16.12
N TYR A 164 2.18 2.59 15.94
CA TYR A 164 0.78 2.61 16.36
C TYR A 164 0.54 1.40 17.27
N ARG A 165 0.04 1.64 18.48
CA ARG A 165 -0.39 0.58 19.41
C ARG A 165 -1.84 0.22 19.14
N LEU A 166 -2.10 -1.09 18.93
CA LEU A 166 -3.40 -1.64 18.56
C LEU A 166 -4.29 -1.90 19.77
#